data_cd1a9dc6b30112e58ef94aefc7e5fecb
#
_entry.id   cd1a9dc6b30112e58ef94aefc7e5fecb
#
_cell.length_a   1.000
_cell.length_b   1.000
_cell.length_c   1.000
_cell.angle_alpha   90.00
_cell.angle_beta   90.00
_cell.angle_gamma   90.00
#
_symmetry.space_group_name_H-M   'P 1'
#
loop_
_entity.id
_entity.type
_entity.pdbx_description
1 polymer ?
#
loop_
_entity_poly.entity_id
_entity_poly.type
_entity_poly.pdbx_seq_one_letter_code
_entity_poly.pdbx_strand_id
1 'polypeptide(L)'
;TVTGFYLVDSLIAGDVDTFRAALAQILLPGATLAIFALAPIARMTRAAMLAVLAAEFVRTARASGLRARTVILTYAFRNALLPVVTTLGMVFSFLLGANVLVEKVFAWPGIGSFAVEALIASDFAPLQGFVLTMAIMYVALNLIIDVIYGLIDPRVRLEA
;
A
#
# COMPACT_ATOMS: atom_id res chain seq x y z
N THR A 1 13.26 -23.34 -9.12
CA THR A 1 13.01 -21.92 -8.74
C THR A 1 13.55 -21.03 -9.84
N VAL A 2 12.65 -20.34 -10.55
CA VAL A 2 13.02 -19.45 -11.67
C VAL A 2 13.13 -18.00 -11.17
N THR A 3 12.23 -17.57 -10.30
CA THR A 3 12.16 -16.19 -9.80
C THR A 3 12.53 -16.06 -8.32
N GLY A 4 12.54 -17.15 -7.56
CA GLY A 4 12.73 -17.17 -6.11
C GLY A 4 11.46 -16.82 -5.31
N PHE A 5 10.38 -16.48 -5.98
CA PHE A 5 9.07 -16.28 -5.34
C PHE A 5 8.25 -17.58 -5.40
N TYR A 6 8.03 -18.21 -4.27
CA TYR A 6 7.34 -19.51 -4.17
C TYR A 6 5.97 -19.53 -4.87
N LEU A 7 5.20 -18.43 -4.79
CA LEU A 7 3.90 -18.32 -5.44
C LEU A 7 4.02 -18.25 -6.97
N VAL A 8 4.99 -17.51 -7.48
CA VAL A 8 5.20 -17.34 -8.92
C VAL A 8 5.79 -18.63 -9.50
N ASP A 9 6.78 -19.19 -8.83
CA ASP A 9 7.46 -20.42 -9.28
C ASP A 9 6.52 -21.62 -9.28
N SER A 10 5.63 -21.75 -8.28
CA SER A 10 4.62 -22.82 -8.23
C SER A 10 3.55 -22.66 -9.32
N LEU A 11 3.16 -21.43 -9.66
CA LEU A 11 2.26 -21.17 -10.78
C LEU A 11 2.90 -21.53 -12.13
N ILE A 12 4.17 -21.16 -12.33
CA ILE A 12 4.92 -21.48 -13.56
C ILE A 12 5.13 -23.00 -13.68
N ALA A 13 5.38 -23.68 -12.56
CA ALA A 13 5.56 -25.14 -12.52
C ALA A 13 4.24 -25.93 -12.62
N GLY A 14 3.09 -25.27 -12.50
CA GLY A 14 1.77 -25.92 -12.47
C GLY A 14 1.51 -26.77 -11.21
N ASP A 15 2.33 -26.56 -10.16
CA ASP A 15 2.22 -27.29 -8.89
C ASP A 15 1.20 -26.59 -7.96
N VAL A 16 -0.04 -27.07 -8.03
CA VAL A 16 -1.16 -26.51 -7.26
C VAL A 16 -1.02 -26.76 -5.76
N ASP A 17 -0.40 -27.88 -5.36
CA ASP A 17 -0.25 -28.23 -3.95
C ASP A 17 0.77 -27.30 -3.27
N THR A 18 1.91 -27.06 -3.89
CA THR A 18 2.90 -26.10 -3.43
C THR A 18 2.35 -24.66 -3.42
N PHE A 19 1.59 -24.27 -4.44
CA PHE A 19 0.92 -22.96 -4.49
C PHE A 19 -0.03 -22.78 -3.31
N ARG A 20 -0.85 -23.78 -3.04
CA ARG A 20 -1.85 -23.74 -1.96
C ARG A 20 -1.20 -23.68 -0.58
N ALA A 21 -0.11 -24.43 -0.37
CA ALA A 21 0.67 -24.40 0.85
C ALA A 21 1.33 -23.02 1.07
N ALA A 22 1.96 -22.44 0.05
CA ALA A 22 2.57 -21.13 0.10
C ALA A 22 1.51 -20.03 0.38
N LEU A 23 0.36 -20.11 -0.30
CA LEU A 23 -0.73 -19.17 -0.08
C LEU A 23 -1.26 -19.22 1.37
N ALA A 24 -1.45 -20.41 1.92
CA ALA A 24 -1.92 -20.59 3.30
C ALA A 24 -0.94 -19.99 4.32
N GLN A 25 0.37 -20.10 4.08
CA GLN A 25 1.39 -19.53 4.95
C GLN A 25 1.45 -18.00 4.89
N ILE A 26 1.22 -17.39 3.72
CA ILE A 26 1.23 -15.92 3.55
C ILE A 26 -0.07 -15.28 4.06
N LEU A 27 -1.17 -16.02 4.05
CA LEU A 27 -2.49 -15.47 4.36
C LEU A 27 -2.59 -14.91 5.77
N LEU A 28 -2.00 -15.55 6.75
CA LEU A 28 -2.06 -15.15 8.16
C LEU A 28 -1.23 -13.90 8.47
N PRO A 29 0.07 -13.82 8.11
CA PRO A 29 0.84 -12.58 8.26
C PRO A 29 0.29 -11.44 7.39
N GLY A 30 -0.17 -11.74 6.16
CA GLY A 30 -0.79 -10.77 5.28
C GLY A 30 -2.09 -10.20 5.84
N ALA A 31 -2.95 -11.04 6.43
CA ALA A 31 -4.17 -10.58 7.09
C ALA A 31 -3.87 -9.69 8.29
N THR A 32 -2.85 -10.00 9.07
CA THR A 32 -2.43 -9.17 10.21
C THR A 32 -2.05 -7.76 9.77
N LEU A 33 -1.24 -7.61 8.73
CA LEU A 33 -0.88 -6.32 8.16
C LEU A 33 -2.07 -5.61 7.52
N ALA A 34 -2.93 -6.35 6.82
CA ALA A 34 -4.11 -5.81 6.15
C ALA A 34 -5.13 -5.23 7.14
N ILE A 35 -5.41 -5.91 8.25
CA ILE A 35 -6.33 -5.42 9.30
C ILE A 35 -5.82 -4.11 9.88
N PHE A 36 -4.52 -4.00 10.11
CA PHE A 36 -3.91 -2.77 10.61
C PHE A 36 -4.06 -1.62 9.60
N ALA A 37 -3.83 -1.88 8.31
CA ALA A 37 -3.94 -0.90 7.24
C ALA A 37 -5.39 -0.47 6.96
N LEU A 38 -6.33 -1.38 7.10
CA LEU A 38 -7.74 -1.18 6.72
C LEU A 38 -8.40 -0.05 7.51
N ALA A 39 -8.16 0.03 8.81
CA ALA A 39 -8.84 0.98 9.69
C ALA A 39 -8.55 2.45 9.37
N PRO A 40 -7.30 2.92 9.21
CA PRO A 40 -7.01 4.29 8.84
C PRO A 40 -7.49 4.63 7.42
N ILE A 41 -7.32 3.71 6.46
CA ILE A 41 -7.75 3.91 5.07
C ILE A 41 -9.27 4.03 4.99
N ALA A 42 -10.02 3.13 5.64
CA ALA A 42 -11.48 3.16 5.63
C ALA A 42 -12.02 4.45 6.30
N ARG A 43 -11.45 4.85 7.44
CA ARG A 43 -11.85 6.09 8.13
C ARG A 43 -11.58 7.32 7.28
N MET A 44 -10.41 7.40 6.66
CA MET A 44 -10.06 8.53 5.82
C MET A 44 -10.91 8.60 4.56
N THR A 45 -11.13 7.47 3.90
CA THR A 45 -12.01 7.38 2.71
C THR A 45 -13.42 7.85 3.04
N ARG A 46 -13.97 7.39 4.17
CA ARG A 46 -15.30 7.83 4.61
C ARG A 46 -15.34 9.32 4.89
N ALA A 47 -14.38 9.86 5.64
CA ALA A 47 -14.33 11.28 5.97
C ALA A 47 -14.18 12.15 4.71
N ALA A 48 -13.29 11.80 3.80
CA ALA A 48 -13.07 12.50 2.54
C ALA A 48 -14.33 12.47 1.66
N MET A 49 -14.98 11.31 1.53
CA MET A 49 -16.21 11.20 0.76
C MET A 49 -17.35 12.04 1.34
N LEU A 50 -17.53 12.05 2.65
CA LEU A 50 -18.56 12.86 3.30
C LEU A 50 -18.31 14.36 3.10
N ALA A 51 -17.05 14.80 3.25
CA ALA A 51 -16.68 16.20 3.02
C ALA A 51 -16.96 16.65 1.58
N VAL A 52 -16.57 15.83 0.60
CA VAL A 52 -16.76 16.14 -0.82
C VAL A 52 -18.24 16.11 -1.21
N LEU A 53 -19.02 15.15 -0.70
CA LEU A 53 -20.46 15.06 -0.99
C LEU A 53 -21.27 16.26 -0.44
N ALA A 54 -20.74 16.97 0.56
CA ALA A 54 -21.32 18.20 1.09
C ALA A 54 -20.90 19.46 0.32
N ALA A 55 -19.94 19.37 -0.60
CA ALA A 55 -19.40 20.51 -1.35
C ALA A 55 -20.41 21.08 -2.36
N GLU A 56 -20.33 22.40 -2.59
CA GLU A 56 -21.24 23.14 -3.48
C GLU A 56 -21.25 22.61 -4.93
N PHE A 57 -20.09 22.19 -5.48
CA PHE A 57 -20.04 21.66 -6.84
C PHE A 57 -20.81 20.34 -6.99
N VAL A 58 -20.92 19.55 -5.92
CA VAL A 58 -21.74 18.32 -5.93
C VAL A 58 -23.23 18.68 -5.89
N ARG A 59 -23.61 19.72 -5.13
CA ARG A 59 -24.99 20.24 -5.14
C ARG A 59 -25.39 20.75 -6.51
N THR A 60 -24.51 21.50 -7.17
CA THR A 60 -24.72 22.00 -8.52
C THR A 60 -24.87 20.85 -9.54
N ALA A 61 -24.01 19.84 -9.45
CA ALA A 61 -24.08 18.67 -10.32
C ALA A 61 -25.39 17.88 -10.16
N ARG A 62 -25.92 17.80 -8.93
CA ARG A 62 -27.23 17.19 -8.66
C ARG A 62 -28.37 18.05 -9.20
N ALA A 63 -28.30 19.39 -9.02
CA ALA A 63 -29.30 20.33 -9.52
C ALA A 63 -29.38 20.34 -11.05
N SER A 64 -28.27 20.06 -11.73
CA SER A 64 -28.21 19.89 -13.19
C SER A 64 -28.81 18.57 -13.71
N GLY A 65 -29.40 17.75 -12.85
CA GLY A 65 -30.08 16.51 -13.24
C GLY A 65 -29.14 15.34 -13.58
N LEU A 66 -27.85 15.41 -13.20
CA LEU A 66 -26.91 14.32 -13.42
C LEU A 66 -27.28 13.08 -12.61
N ARG A 67 -27.07 11.89 -13.18
CA ARG A 67 -27.34 10.62 -12.52
C ARG A 67 -26.48 10.51 -11.26
N ALA A 68 -27.07 10.03 -10.14
CA ALA A 68 -26.40 9.89 -8.86
C ALA A 68 -25.06 9.12 -8.96
N ARG A 69 -25.00 8.07 -9.78
CA ARG A 69 -23.79 7.29 -10.02
C ARG A 69 -22.67 8.15 -10.65
N THR A 70 -22.99 9.01 -11.61
CA THR A 70 -22.02 9.92 -12.23
C THR A 70 -21.51 10.94 -11.21
N VAL A 71 -22.41 11.51 -10.40
CA VAL A 71 -22.06 12.47 -9.35
C VAL A 71 -21.10 11.83 -8.34
N ILE A 72 -21.39 10.61 -7.90
CA ILE A 72 -20.57 9.92 -6.88
C ILE A 72 -19.22 9.48 -7.45
N LEU A 73 -19.20 8.76 -8.59
CA LEU A 73 -17.97 8.14 -9.10
C LEU A 73 -17.05 9.13 -9.82
N THR A 74 -17.61 10.05 -10.62
CA THR A 74 -16.79 10.96 -11.43
C THR A 74 -16.45 12.24 -10.68
N TYR A 75 -17.41 12.83 -9.97
CA TYR A 75 -17.19 14.12 -9.30
C TYR A 75 -16.73 13.96 -7.86
N ALA A 76 -17.42 13.15 -7.02
CA ALA A 76 -17.09 13.06 -5.62
C ALA A 76 -15.88 12.18 -5.36
N PHE A 77 -15.84 10.97 -5.89
CA PHE A 77 -14.79 10.01 -5.62
C PHE A 77 -13.42 10.49 -6.09
N ARG A 78 -13.32 11.09 -7.27
CA ARG A 78 -12.05 11.62 -7.78
C ARG A 78 -11.45 12.68 -6.86
N ASN A 79 -12.26 13.59 -6.34
CA ASN A 79 -11.80 14.62 -5.41
C ASN A 79 -11.50 14.07 -4.01
N ALA A 80 -12.21 13.02 -3.59
CA ALA A 80 -11.95 12.34 -2.33
C ALA A 80 -10.70 11.47 -2.34
N LEU A 81 -10.17 11.10 -3.52
CA LEU A 81 -8.97 10.27 -3.64
C LEU A 81 -7.71 10.96 -3.12
N LEU A 82 -7.58 12.29 -3.23
CA LEU A 82 -6.38 13.02 -2.81
C LEU A 82 -5.99 12.70 -1.36
N PRO A 83 -6.82 12.98 -0.33
CA PRO A 83 -6.47 12.65 1.05
C PRO A 83 -6.36 11.14 1.31
N VAL A 84 -7.03 10.31 0.52
CA VAL A 84 -6.91 8.84 0.62
C VAL A 84 -5.54 8.38 0.16
N VAL A 85 -5.02 8.90 -0.96
CA VAL A 85 -3.68 8.57 -1.48
C VAL A 85 -2.60 9.00 -0.50
N THR A 86 -2.73 10.17 0.15
CA THR A 86 -1.82 10.60 1.24
C THR A 86 -1.81 9.57 2.37
N THR A 87 -3.00 9.17 2.81
CA THR A 87 -3.14 8.19 3.89
C THR A 87 -2.55 6.84 3.50
N LEU A 88 -2.74 6.40 2.26
CA LEU A 88 -2.10 5.19 1.73
C LEU A 88 -0.57 5.28 1.84
N GLY A 89 0.03 6.40 1.43
CA GLY A 89 1.47 6.61 1.55
C GLY A 89 1.98 6.49 2.98
N MET A 90 1.30 7.13 3.93
CA MET A 90 1.65 7.05 5.36
C MET A 90 1.52 5.61 5.90
N VAL A 91 0.44 4.91 5.55
CA VAL A 91 0.22 3.51 5.97
C VAL A 91 1.27 2.59 5.38
N PHE A 92 1.60 2.71 4.10
CA PHE A 92 2.65 1.90 3.47
C PHE A 92 4.02 2.15 4.09
N SER A 93 4.36 3.40 4.37
CA SER A 93 5.62 3.75 5.04
C SER A 93 5.72 3.09 6.42
N PHE A 94 4.62 3.06 7.17
CA PHE A 94 4.55 2.36 8.45
C PHE A 94 4.66 0.84 8.29
N LEU A 95 3.99 0.26 7.30
CA LEU A 95 4.01 -1.17 7.03
C LEU A 95 5.40 -1.70 6.67
N LEU A 96 6.23 -0.91 5.99
CA LEU A 96 7.63 -1.28 5.71
C LEU A 96 8.41 -1.58 7.00
N GLY A 97 8.22 -0.77 8.05
CA GLY A 97 8.85 -1.02 9.35
C GLY A 97 8.17 -2.16 10.12
N ALA A 98 6.83 -2.21 10.13
CA ALA A 98 6.06 -3.22 10.84
C ALA A 98 6.28 -4.64 10.28
N ASN A 99 6.59 -4.76 8.98
CA ASN A 99 6.85 -6.04 8.33
C ASN A 99 7.97 -6.83 9.00
N VAL A 100 9.03 -6.16 9.48
CA VAL A 100 10.16 -6.80 10.20
C VAL A 100 9.68 -7.58 11.43
N LEU A 101 8.75 -6.99 12.20
CA LEU A 101 8.16 -7.63 13.38
C LEU A 101 7.28 -8.82 12.98
N VAL A 102 6.49 -8.66 11.93
CA VAL A 102 5.61 -9.72 11.43
C VAL A 102 6.44 -10.90 10.92
N GLU A 103 7.50 -10.66 10.16
CA GLU A 103 8.43 -11.71 9.71
C GLU A 103 9.02 -12.49 10.90
N LYS A 104 9.40 -11.82 11.99
CA LYS A 104 9.92 -12.49 13.20
C LYS A 104 8.85 -13.29 13.94
N VAL A 105 7.65 -12.74 14.11
CA VAL A 105 6.55 -13.41 14.84
C VAL A 105 6.08 -14.66 14.11
N PHE A 106 5.99 -14.59 12.79
CA PHE A 106 5.54 -15.73 11.95
C PHE A 106 6.68 -16.62 11.45
N ALA A 107 7.92 -16.37 11.91
CA ALA A 107 9.12 -17.08 11.46
C ALA A 107 9.25 -17.13 9.92
N TRP A 108 8.86 -16.06 9.27
CA TRP A 108 8.92 -15.96 7.81
C TRP A 108 10.33 -15.54 7.38
N PRO A 109 10.97 -16.29 6.45
CA PRO A 109 12.31 -15.95 5.97
C PRO A 109 12.23 -14.75 5.01
N GLY A 110 12.37 -13.54 5.54
CA GLY A 110 12.34 -12.29 4.80
C GLY A 110 13.56 -11.41 5.06
N ILE A 111 13.62 -10.27 4.37
CA ILE A 111 14.72 -9.31 4.53
C ILE A 111 14.78 -8.67 5.92
N GLY A 112 13.64 -8.54 6.58
CA GLY A 112 13.58 -8.03 7.95
C GLY A 112 14.12 -9.02 8.96
N SER A 113 13.80 -10.32 8.83
CA SER A 113 14.36 -11.36 9.69
C SER A 113 15.87 -11.47 9.52
N PHE A 114 16.38 -11.35 8.30
CA PHE A 114 17.79 -11.30 7.98
C PHE A 114 18.50 -10.11 8.66
N ALA A 115 17.89 -8.92 8.62
CA ALA A 115 18.44 -7.74 9.29
C ALA A 115 18.53 -7.90 10.81
N VAL A 116 17.51 -8.52 11.44
CA VAL A 116 17.53 -8.80 12.88
C VAL A 116 18.63 -9.80 13.26
N GLU A 117 18.84 -10.83 12.43
CA GLU A 117 19.94 -11.80 12.65
C GLU A 117 21.31 -11.15 12.51
N ALA A 118 21.50 -10.31 11.50
CA ALA A 118 22.73 -9.52 11.33
C ALA A 118 22.98 -8.59 12.52
N LEU A 119 21.93 -7.97 13.07
CA LEU A 119 22.03 -7.12 14.26
C LEU A 119 22.48 -7.92 15.49
N ILE A 120 21.90 -9.09 15.71
CA ILE A 120 22.27 -9.98 16.83
C ILE A 120 23.71 -10.47 16.68
N ALA A 121 24.13 -10.79 15.44
CA ALA A 121 25.50 -11.20 15.14
C ALA A 121 26.51 -10.05 15.15
N SER A 122 26.06 -8.79 15.32
CA SER A 122 26.88 -7.58 15.20
C SER A 122 27.58 -7.45 13.85
N ASP A 123 26.96 -7.98 12.79
CA ASP A 123 27.44 -7.87 11.42
C ASP A 123 26.82 -6.64 10.73
N PHE A 124 27.64 -5.59 10.59
CA PHE A 124 27.17 -4.32 10.05
C PHE A 124 27.00 -4.31 8.52
N ALA A 125 27.69 -5.17 7.79
CA ALA A 125 27.63 -5.16 6.33
C ALA A 125 26.23 -5.56 5.81
N PRO A 126 25.59 -6.67 6.25
CA PRO A 126 24.21 -7.00 5.90
C PRO A 126 23.19 -5.96 6.41
N LEU A 127 23.43 -5.39 7.60
CA LEU A 127 22.56 -4.38 8.19
C LEU A 127 22.53 -3.10 7.33
N GLN A 128 23.68 -2.64 6.84
CA GLN A 128 23.77 -1.50 5.93
C GLN A 128 23.05 -1.79 4.60
N GLY A 129 23.20 -3.00 4.06
CA GLY A 129 22.49 -3.44 2.87
C GLY A 129 20.97 -3.42 3.04
N PHE A 130 20.48 -3.87 4.19
CA PHE A 130 19.06 -3.81 4.54
C PHE A 130 18.57 -2.36 4.60
N VAL A 131 19.26 -1.48 5.34
CA VAL A 131 18.88 -0.06 5.47
C VAL A 131 18.83 0.63 4.11
N LEU A 132 19.84 0.39 3.25
CA LEU A 132 19.88 0.94 1.90
C LEU A 132 18.70 0.44 1.05
N THR A 133 18.40 -0.85 1.12
CA THR A 133 17.28 -1.45 0.38
C THR A 133 15.94 -0.83 0.83
N MET A 134 15.72 -0.69 2.13
CA MET A 134 14.52 -0.07 2.68
C MET A 134 14.41 1.41 2.30
N ALA A 135 15.52 2.15 2.30
CA ALA A 135 15.55 3.54 1.87
C ALA A 135 15.16 3.68 0.39
N ILE A 136 15.70 2.83 -0.48
CA ILE A 136 15.35 2.81 -1.91
C ILE A 136 13.88 2.46 -2.10
N MET A 137 13.35 1.45 -1.41
CA MET A 137 11.95 1.08 -1.48
C MET A 137 11.04 2.21 -1.02
N TYR A 138 11.41 2.90 0.07
CA TYR A 138 10.66 4.04 0.59
C TYR A 138 10.61 5.20 -0.43
N VAL A 139 11.75 5.55 -1.00
CA VAL A 139 11.83 6.61 -2.03
C VAL A 139 11.03 6.23 -3.28
N ALA A 140 11.15 4.99 -3.75
CA ALA A 140 10.38 4.50 -4.88
C ALA A 140 8.87 4.55 -4.63
N LEU A 141 8.44 4.18 -3.43
CA LEU A 141 7.04 4.22 -3.04
C LEU A 141 6.51 5.66 -3.00
N ASN A 142 7.27 6.61 -2.42
CA ASN A 142 6.88 8.02 -2.42
C ASN A 142 6.82 8.57 -3.85
N LEU A 143 7.77 8.22 -4.71
CA LEU A 143 7.74 8.62 -6.12
C LEU A 143 6.45 8.11 -6.83
N ILE A 144 6.06 6.86 -6.57
CA ILE A 144 4.80 6.31 -7.12
C ILE A 144 3.60 7.11 -6.63
N ILE A 145 3.57 7.47 -5.35
CA ILE A 145 2.50 8.28 -4.76
C ILE A 145 2.46 9.66 -5.41
N ASP A 146 3.61 10.31 -5.61
CA ASP A 146 3.69 11.64 -6.25
C ASP A 146 3.22 11.58 -7.70
N VAL A 147 3.58 10.52 -8.43
CA VAL A 147 3.05 10.29 -9.79
C VAL A 147 1.53 10.12 -9.78
N ILE A 148 0.98 9.36 -8.83
CA ILE A 148 -0.46 9.19 -8.67
C ILE A 148 -1.13 10.53 -8.37
N TYR A 149 -0.54 11.38 -7.51
CA TYR A 149 -1.01 12.74 -7.26
C TYR A 149 -1.08 13.56 -8.54
N GLY A 150 -0.02 13.57 -9.33
CA GLY A 150 0.04 14.31 -10.61
C GLY A 150 -0.98 13.82 -11.65
N LEU A 151 -1.43 12.55 -11.55
CA LEU A 151 -2.46 12.00 -12.41
C LEU A 151 -3.89 12.35 -11.95
N ILE A 152 -4.10 12.42 -10.63
CA ILE A 152 -5.42 12.71 -10.03
C ILE A 152 -5.72 14.21 -10.10
N ASP A 153 -4.73 15.06 -9.76
CA ASP A 153 -4.87 16.52 -9.78
C ASP A 153 -3.92 17.17 -10.79
N PRO A 154 -4.41 17.50 -12.00
CA PRO A 154 -3.60 18.16 -13.02
C PRO A 154 -3.20 19.60 -12.66
N ARG A 155 -3.76 20.20 -11.60
CA ARG A 155 -3.44 21.58 -11.16
C ARG A 155 -2.05 21.67 -10.54
N VAL A 156 -1.52 20.59 -9.98
CA VAL A 156 -0.17 20.52 -9.40
C VAL A 156 0.92 20.73 -10.46
N ARG A 157 0.61 20.53 -11.75
CA ARG A 157 1.56 20.76 -12.87
C ARG A 157 1.81 22.22 -13.21
N LEU A 158 1.06 23.17 -12.66
CA LEU A 158 1.15 24.58 -13.00
C LEU A 158 1.99 25.41 -12.02
N GLU A 159 2.49 24.82 -10.93
CA GLU A 159 3.27 25.49 -9.91
C GLU A 159 4.75 25.04 -9.83
N ALA A 160 5.21 24.24 -10.81
CA ALA A 160 6.60 23.78 -10.90
C ALA A 160 7.34 24.58 -12.04
#